data_223e3ae029dd0bea0a34dd22ec301a48
#
_entry.id   223e3ae029dd0bea0a34dd22ec301a48
#
_cell.length_a   1.000
_cell.length_b   1.000
_cell.length_c   1.000
_cell.angle_alpha   90.00
_cell.angle_beta   90.00
_cell.angle_gamma   90.00
#
_symmetry.space_group_name_H-M   'P 1'
#
loop_
_entity.id
_entity.type
_entity.pdbx_description
1 polymer ?
#
loop_
_entity_poly.entity_id
_entity_poly.type
_entity_poly.pdbx_seq_one_letter_code
_entity_poly.pdbx_strand_id
1 'polypeptide(L)'
;MSIAKTSHPIVIIGGGVIGSAIAYFLTLQQPGCEVVVIERDPTYARASSALSASSIRQQFSTDINIQISAFGIGFLRNVGTLLACHGDVPDIGLHEGGYLYLATQAGEATLRENHALQKQHGADVALLSPQQLAERFPWLALQDVVLGSLGLSGEGWFDGYLLLTALRKKAQSQGVRYVADEAVGLDMEASDGVQHVNAVRLQSGGVQRCRYAVNAGGPWAAAIAGWAGIDLPVVGKRRTVFNLTSPAALPGCPLLIDTSGIWLRPEGKGFICGFAPDADNDADFAPLEPEYAAFEDHIWPTLAERIPGFEALRMQGAWAGYYEMNTFDHNAIVGLHPACDNLVFANGFSGHGLQQCPAVGRGVAELLLTGSYQSLDLSPLSIERIARNAPLLEKNVI
;
A
#
# COMPACT_ATOMS: atom_id res chain seq x y z
N MET A 1 17.65 24.71 18.13
CA MET A 1 17.03 25.97 17.63
C MET A 1 15.53 25.80 17.71
N SER A 2 14.83 26.66 18.45
CA SER A 2 13.36 26.68 18.46
C SER A 2 12.88 27.12 17.09
N ILE A 3 12.24 26.20 16.34
CA ILE A 3 11.58 26.54 15.07
C ILE A 3 10.48 27.53 15.43
N ALA A 4 10.61 28.78 14.94
CA ALA A 4 9.57 29.79 15.09
C ALA A 4 8.23 29.13 14.68
N LYS A 5 7.16 29.32 15.51
CA LYS A 5 5.81 28.91 15.14
C LYS A 5 5.47 29.57 13.80
N THR A 6 5.65 28.80 12.71
CA THR A 6 5.16 29.23 11.41
C THR A 6 3.65 29.27 11.47
N SER A 7 3.04 30.36 11.05
CA SER A 7 1.63 30.67 11.23
C SER A 7 0.66 29.79 10.44
N HIS A 8 1.13 28.77 9.75
CA HIS A 8 0.31 27.94 8.85
C HIS A 8 0.47 26.43 9.11
N PRO A 9 -0.61 25.64 8.93
CA PRO A 9 -0.60 24.18 9.14
C PRO A 9 0.22 23.43 8.08
N ILE A 10 0.50 22.15 8.35
CA ILE A 10 0.82 21.17 7.32
C ILE A 10 -0.51 20.75 6.68
N VAL A 11 -0.59 20.83 5.35
CA VAL A 11 -1.78 20.44 4.59
C VAL A 11 -1.50 19.13 3.85
N ILE A 12 -2.34 18.13 4.09
CA ILE A 12 -2.26 16.81 3.44
C ILE A 12 -3.42 16.71 2.45
N ILE A 13 -3.11 16.49 1.17
CA ILE A 13 -4.09 16.30 0.10
C ILE A 13 -4.31 14.79 -0.07
N GLY A 14 -5.50 14.32 0.32
CA GLY A 14 -5.88 12.92 0.40
C GLY A 14 -5.85 12.37 1.83
N GLY A 15 -7.02 11.96 2.32
CA GLY A 15 -7.25 11.40 3.67
C GLY A 15 -7.31 9.87 3.68
N GLY A 16 -6.81 9.19 2.65
CA GLY A 16 -6.64 7.75 2.62
C GLY A 16 -5.69 7.25 3.70
N VAL A 17 -5.35 5.95 3.69
CA VAL A 17 -4.51 5.37 4.76
C VAL A 17 -3.15 6.05 4.88
N ILE A 18 -2.52 6.47 3.77
CA ILE A 18 -1.22 7.16 3.77
C ILE A 18 -1.34 8.53 4.43
N GLY A 19 -2.28 9.38 3.96
CA GLY A 19 -2.46 10.72 4.53
C GLY A 19 -2.88 10.68 5.99
N SER A 20 -3.72 9.72 6.37
CA SER A 20 -4.14 9.53 7.76
C SER A 20 -3.00 9.03 8.66
N ALA A 21 -2.10 8.17 8.15
CA ALA A 21 -0.91 7.74 8.88
C ALA A 21 0.07 8.91 9.09
N ILE A 22 0.33 9.72 8.05
CA ILE A 22 1.17 10.91 8.16
C ILE A 22 0.59 11.89 9.21
N ALA A 23 -0.71 12.15 9.15
CA ALA A 23 -1.39 13.03 10.09
C ALA A 23 -1.28 12.53 11.54
N TYR A 24 -1.48 11.22 11.74
CA TYR A 24 -1.32 10.56 13.03
C TYR A 24 0.09 10.72 13.59
N PHE A 25 1.13 10.42 12.81
CA PHE A 25 2.50 10.47 13.28
C PHE A 25 3.00 11.91 13.51
N LEU A 26 2.56 12.88 12.70
CA LEU A 26 2.87 14.30 12.93
C LEU A 26 2.40 14.76 14.31
N THR A 27 1.16 14.45 14.67
CA THR A 27 0.57 14.88 15.95
C THR A 27 1.03 14.01 17.13
N LEU A 28 1.42 12.75 16.88
CA LEU A 28 2.05 11.89 17.88
C LEU A 28 3.43 12.39 18.26
N GLN A 29 4.29 12.73 17.28
CA GLN A 29 5.67 13.16 17.49
C GLN A 29 5.75 14.60 17.99
N GLN A 30 4.82 15.46 17.53
CA GLN A 30 4.73 16.84 17.96
C GLN A 30 3.29 17.19 18.37
N PRO A 31 2.90 16.96 19.64
CA PRO A 31 1.59 17.38 20.14
C PRO A 31 1.36 18.87 19.92
N GLY A 32 0.17 19.23 19.37
CA GLY A 32 -0.16 20.59 18.98
C GLY A 32 0.36 21.02 17.60
N CYS A 33 0.97 20.11 16.82
CA CYS A 33 1.23 20.36 15.40
C CYS A 33 -0.09 20.60 14.66
N GLU A 34 -0.19 21.74 13.98
CA GLU A 34 -1.37 22.06 13.19
C GLU A 34 -1.35 21.28 11.86
N VAL A 35 -2.29 20.34 11.70
CA VAL A 35 -2.43 19.49 10.52
C VAL A 35 -3.85 19.60 9.98
N VAL A 36 -3.97 19.78 8.67
CA VAL A 36 -5.24 19.80 7.94
C VAL A 36 -5.16 18.72 6.84
N VAL A 37 -6.12 17.81 6.85
CA VAL A 37 -6.30 16.80 5.80
C VAL A 37 -7.49 17.22 4.94
N ILE A 38 -7.28 17.34 3.63
CA ILE A 38 -8.34 17.60 2.64
C ILE A 38 -8.70 16.27 2.00
N GLU A 39 -9.95 15.84 2.19
CA GLU A 39 -10.48 14.58 1.64
C GLU A 39 -11.78 14.85 0.88
N ARG A 40 -11.79 14.53 -0.40
CA ARG A 40 -12.94 14.80 -1.27
C ARG A 40 -14.14 13.88 -1.01
N ASP A 41 -13.88 12.64 -0.59
CA ASP A 41 -14.92 11.65 -0.30
C ASP A 41 -14.71 11.04 1.08
N PRO A 42 -15.31 11.60 2.14
CA PRO A 42 -15.18 11.08 3.51
C PRO A 42 -15.81 9.69 3.71
N THR A 43 -16.51 9.15 2.71
CA THR A 43 -17.00 7.75 2.70
C THR A 43 -15.95 6.76 2.21
N TYR A 44 -14.92 7.25 1.50
CA TYR A 44 -13.85 6.46 0.90
C TYR A 44 -14.33 5.41 -0.12
N ALA A 45 -15.50 5.63 -0.74
CA ALA A 45 -16.12 4.65 -1.66
C ALA A 45 -15.22 4.27 -2.85
N ARG A 46 -14.29 5.16 -3.24
CA ARG A 46 -13.35 4.95 -4.35
C ARG A 46 -11.88 4.93 -3.91
N ALA A 47 -11.62 4.95 -2.61
CA ALA A 47 -10.25 4.95 -2.10
C ALA A 47 -9.61 3.57 -2.23
N SER A 48 -8.39 3.50 -2.74
CA SER A 48 -7.61 2.27 -2.87
C SER A 48 -7.52 1.51 -1.55
N SER A 49 -7.36 2.20 -0.43
CA SER A 49 -7.30 1.61 0.90
C SER A 49 -8.60 0.95 1.38
N ALA A 50 -9.76 1.38 0.86
CA ALA A 50 -11.06 0.78 1.20
C ALA A 50 -11.41 -0.41 0.28
N LEU A 51 -10.87 -0.43 -0.95
CA LEU A 51 -11.16 -1.43 -1.98
C LEU A 51 -10.06 -2.49 -2.12
N SER A 52 -9.04 -2.45 -1.27
CA SER A 52 -7.90 -3.37 -1.29
C SER A 52 -8.24 -4.74 -0.70
N ALA A 53 -7.52 -5.78 -1.16
CA ALA A 53 -7.50 -7.10 -0.52
C ALA A 53 -6.81 -7.10 0.85
N SER A 54 -6.07 -6.05 1.18
CA SER A 54 -5.47 -5.75 2.48
C SER A 54 -4.62 -6.87 3.06
N SER A 55 -3.35 -6.87 2.73
CA SER A 55 -2.40 -7.87 3.20
C SER A 55 -1.09 -7.23 3.65
N ILE A 56 -0.29 -8.00 4.37
CA ILE A 56 1.08 -7.68 4.77
C ILE A 56 2.00 -8.87 4.54
N ARG A 57 3.17 -8.60 3.94
CA ARG A 57 4.22 -9.59 3.72
C ARG A 57 5.60 -8.98 3.99
N GLN A 58 6.58 -9.82 4.26
CA GLN A 58 7.99 -9.46 4.37
C GLN A 58 8.80 -9.91 3.14
N GLN A 59 8.18 -10.70 2.28
CA GLN A 59 8.80 -11.30 1.10
C GLN A 59 8.93 -10.28 -0.03
N PHE A 60 9.80 -9.29 0.17
CA PHE A 60 10.28 -8.35 -0.83
C PHE A 60 11.72 -8.68 -1.25
N SER A 61 12.17 -8.04 -2.32
CA SER A 61 13.52 -8.22 -2.89
C SER A 61 14.41 -6.97 -2.75
N THR A 62 13.94 -5.96 -2.00
CA THR A 62 14.71 -4.75 -1.68
C THR A 62 14.77 -4.55 -0.17
N ASP A 63 15.95 -4.13 0.32
CA ASP A 63 16.19 -3.90 1.74
C ASP A 63 15.15 -2.97 2.36
N ILE A 64 14.85 -1.86 1.67
CA ILE A 64 13.94 -0.83 2.19
C ILE A 64 12.52 -1.37 2.38
N ASN A 65 11.99 -2.16 1.42
CA ASN A 65 10.63 -2.69 1.53
C ASN A 65 10.51 -3.76 2.62
N ILE A 66 11.56 -4.57 2.83
CA ILE A 66 11.59 -5.53 3.94
C ILE A 66 11.58 -4.79 5.29
N GLN A 67 12.39 -3.73 5.44
CA GLN A 67 12.45 -2.94 6.67
C GLN A 67 11.14 -2.18 6.94
N ILE A 68 10.53 -1.58 5.91
CA ILE A 68 9.20 -0.96 5.99
C ILE A 68 8.17 -1.96 6.48
N SER A 69 8.15 -3.17 5.92
CA SER A 69 7.22 -4.23 6.31
C SER A 69 7.47 -4.77 7.71
N ALA A 70 8.73 -4.88 8.15
CA ALA A 70 9.08 -5.27 9.50
C ALA A 70 8.56 -4.26 10.54
N PHE A 71 8.64 -2.96 10.25
CA PHE A 71 8.00 -1.94 11.08
C PHE A 71 6.47 -2.04 10.99
N GLY A 72 5.93 -2.25 9.78
CA GLY A 72 4.50 -2.34 9.51
C GLY A 72 3.82 -3.43 10.35
N ILE A 73 4.34 -4.66 10.37
CA ILE A 73 3.75 -5.74 11.17
C ILE A 73 3.81 -5.45 12.66
N GLY A 74 4.91 -4.86 13.15
CA GLY A 74 5.02 -4.41 14.54
C GLY A 74 3.94 -3.41 14.92
N PHE A 75 3.62 -2.48 14.02
CA PHE A 75 2.54 -1.51 14.20
C PHE A 75 1.16 -2.19 14.17
N LEU A 76 0.89 -3.05 13.17
CA LEU A 76 -0.41 -3.71 13.00
C LEU A 76 -0.77 -4.61 14.19
N ARG A 77 0.18 -5.34 14.76
CA ARG A 77 0.01 -6.14 15.98
C ARG A 77 -0.39 -5.30 17.21
N ASN A 78 -0.05 -4.01 17.21
CA ASN A 78 -0.26 -3.12 18.34
C ASN A 78 -1.34 -2.04 18.07
N VAL A 79 -2.11 -2.14 16.98
CA VAL A 79 -3.13 -1.17 16.60
C VAL A 79 -4.10 -0.85 17.74
N GLY A 80 -4.58 -1.88 18.45
CA GLY A 80 -5.50 -1.72 19.57
C GLY A 80 -4.95 -0.82 20.69
N THR A 81 -3.64 -0.82 20.92
CA THR A 81 -2.99 0.05 21.92
C THR A 81 -2.64 1.42 21.32
N LEU A 82 -2.04 1.42 20.14
CA LEU A 82 -1.50 2.63 19.50
C LEU A 82 -2.60 3.60 19.06
N LEU A 83 -3.70 3.06 18.55
CA LEU A 83 -4.79 3.83 17.97
C LEU A 83 -6.02 3.93 18.89
N ALA A 84 -5.97 3.41 20.12
CA ALA A 84 -7.03 3.59 21.09
C ALA A 84 -7.32 5.08 21.35
N CYS A 85 -8.59 5.45 21.31
CA CYS A 85 -9.03 6.81 21.61
C CYS A 85 -10.50 6.83 22.09
N HIS A 86 -10.84 7.76 22.99
CA HIS A 86 -12.19 7.95 23.51
C HIS A 86 -12.87 6.68 24.04
N GLY A 87 -12.10 5.74 24.58
CA GLY A 87 -12.60 4.44 25.07
C GLY A 87 -12.81 3.39 23.99
N ASP A 88 -12.59 3.71 22.71
CA ASP A 88 -12.60 2.78 21.59
C ASP A 88 -11.21 2.16 21.43
N VAL A 89 -11.16 0.81 21.34
CA VAL A 89 -9.95 0.02 21.12
C VAL A 89 -10.12 -0.67 19.76
N PRO A 90 -9.50 -0.16 18.71
CA PRO A 90 -9.69 -0.70 17.36
C PRO A 90 -9.11 -2.10 17.22
N ASP A 91 -9.85 -2.96 16.52
CA ASP A 91 -9.39 -4.26 16.03
C ASP A 91 -9.52 -4.25 14.49
N ILE A 92 -8.44 -4.57 13.81
CA ILE A 92 -8.38 -4.63 12.35
C ILE A 92 -8.48 -6.06 11.83
N GLY A 93 -8.76 -7.03 12.67
CA GLY A 93 -8.86 -8.44 12.28
C GLY A 93 -7.55 -8.99 11.71
N LEU A 94 -6.38 -8.59 12.24
CA LEU A 94 -5.10 -9.08 11.77
C LEU A 94 -5.01 -10.59 11.92
N HIS A 95 -4.82 -11.28 10.79
CA HIS A 95 -4.64 -12.72 10.73
C HIS A 95 -3.30 -13.05 10.08
N GLU A 96 -2.37 -13.59 10.87
CA GLU A 96 -1.04 -14.00 10.39
C GLU A 96 -1.10 -15.43 9.83
N GLY A 97 -1.87 -15.61 8.75
CA GLY A 97 -2.02 -16.89 8.05
C GLY A 97 -0.85 -17.26 7.14
N GLY A 98 0.12 -16.36 6.99
CA GLY A 98 1.28 -16.51 6.12
C GLY A 98 1.03 -16.11 4.67
N TYR A 99 2.11 -16.03 3.92
CA TYR A 99 2.18 -15.87 2.47
C TYR A 99 2.95 -17.03 1.87
N LEU A 100 2.43 -17.64 0.82
CA LEU A 100 3.10 -18.71 0.09
C LEU A 100 3.31 -18.30 -1.37
N TYR A 101 4.55 -18.10 -1.75
CA TYR A 101 4.95 -17.98 -3.16
C TYR A 101 5.33 -19.33 -3.73
N LEU A 102 4.76 -19.70 -4.87
CA LEU A 102 5.14 -20.87 -5.63
C LEU A 102 6.06 -20.47 -6.79
N ALA A 103 7.07 -21.26 -7.05
CA ALA A 103 8.00 -21.02 -8.16
C ALA A 103 8.14 -22.25 -9.06
N THR A 104 8.15 -21.99 -10.36
CA THR A 104 8.61 -22.93 -11.38
C THR A 104 10.14 -22.95 -11.42
N GLN A 105 10.71 -23.81 -12.25
CA GLN A 105 12.17 -23.87 -12.47
C GLN A 105 12.77 -22.52 -12.87
N ALA A 106 12.03 -21.68 -13.62
CA ALA A 106 12.49 -20.36 -14.03
C ALA A 106 12.58 -19.35 -12.86
N GLY A 107 11.68 -19.46 -11.88
CA GLY A 107 11.63 -18.57 -10.72
C GLY A 107 12.49 -19.01 -9.52
N GLU A 108 13.02 -20.24 -9.54
CA GLU A 108 13.70 -20.83 -8.38
C GLU A 108 14.89 -19.99 -7.89
N ALA A 109 15.76 -19.57 -8.78
CA ALA A 109 16.96 -18.79 -8.42
C ALA A 109 16.58 -17.47 -7.76
N THR A 110 15.62 -16.74 -8.33
CA THR A 110 15.11 -15.47 -7.77
C THR A 110 14.50 -15.67 -6.38
N LEU A 111 13.70 -16.73 -6.19
CA LEU A 111 13.08 -17.01 -4.90
C LEU A 111 14.13 -17.31 -3.82
N ARG A 112 15.21 -18.02 -4.16
CA ARG A 112 16.34 -18.30 -3.25
C ARG A 112 17.14 -17.05 -2.91
N GLU A 113 17.42 -16.18 -3.89
CA GLU A 113 18.09 -14.89 -3.67
C GLU A 113 17.27 -14.00 -2.72
N ASN A 114 15.98 -13.85 -3.00
CA ASN A 114 15.07 -13.07 -2.17
C ASN A 114 14.98 -13.61 -0.74
N HIS A 115 14.86 -14.94 -0.60
CA HIS A 115 14.85 -15.58 0.73
C HIS A 115 16.13 -15.26 1.52
N ALA A 116 17.31 -15.32 0.88
CA ALA A 116 18.57 -15.01 1.55
C ALA A 116 18.58 -13.56 2.09
N LEU A 117 18.13 -12.59 1.29
CA LEU A 117 18.00 -11.20 1.69
C LEU A 117 16.98 -11.02 2.82
N GLN A 118 15.80 -11.64 2.72
CA GLN A 118 14.75 -11.61 3.72
C GLN A 118 15.25 -12.14 5.07
N LYS A 119 16.02 -13.25 5.05
CA LYS A 119 16.63 -13.80 6.27
C LYS A 119 17.67 -12.88 6.88
N GLN A 120 18.45 -12.12 6.09
CA GLN A 120 19.39 -11.12 6.60
C GLN A 120 18.67 -10.01 7.37
N HIS A 121 17.45 -9.66 6.98
CA HIS A 121 16.59 -8.70 7.66
C HIS A 121 15.71 -9.32 8.78
N GLY A 122 15.91 -10.61 9.09
CA GLY A 122 15.21 -11.27 10.19
C GLY A 122 13.78 -11.71 9.85
N ALA A 123 13.37 -11.71 8.56
CA ALA A 123 12.08 -12.23 8.17
C ALA A 123 11.96 -13.72 8.48
N ASP A 124 10.81 -14.12 9.02
CA ASP A 124 10.54 -15.51 9.39
C ASP A 124 9.91 -16.26 8.21
N VAL A 125 10.76 -16.56 7.23
CA VAL A 125 10.39 -17.20 5.96
C VAL A 125 11.16 -18.51 5.79
N ALA A 126 10.48 -19.54 5.27
CA ALA A 126 11.07 -20.85 4.97
C ALA A 126 10.91 -21.22 3.49
N LEU A 127 11.95 -21.82 2.92
CA LEU A 127 11.86 -22.47 1.62
C LEU A 127 11.37 -23.91 1.80
N LEU A 128 10.39 -24.32 1.00
CA LEU A 128 9.77 -25.62 1.03
C LEU A 128 9.96 -26.34 -0.29
N SER A 129 10.48 -27.58 -0.25
CA SER A 129 10.51 -28.47 -1.40
C SER A 129 9.09 -28.91 -1.80
N PRO A 130 8.87 -29.44 -3.01
CA PRO A 130 7.56 -29.97 -3.42
C PRO A 130 7.05 -31.05 -2.46
N GLN A 131 7.92 -31.89 -1.90
CA GLN A 131 7.52 -32.87 -0.90
C GLN A 131 6.98 -32.21 0.37
N GLN A 132 7.68 -31.20 0.91
CA GLN A 132 7.26 -30.46 2.10
C GLN A 132 5.97 -29.67 1.85
N LEU A 133 5.80 -29.15 0.62
CA LEU A 133 4.55 -28.49 0.22
C LEU A 133 3.39 -29.48 0.19
N ALA A 134 3.57 -30.68 -0.38
CA ALA A 134 2.55 -31.73 -0.44
C ALA A 134 2.15 -32.23 0.96
N GLU A 135 3.11 -32.34 1.87
CA GLU A 135 2.86 -32.73 3.27
C GLU A 135 2.06 -31.64 4.03
N ARG A 136 2.40 -30.36 3.80
CA ARG A 136 1.78 -29.24 4.52
C ARG A 136 0.46 -28.81 3.92
N PHE A 137 0.34 -28.84 2.59
CA PHE A 137 -0.81 -28.39 1.81
C PHE A 137 -1.26 -29.48 0.83
N PRO A 138 -1.82 -30.60 1.32
CA PRO A 138 -2.18 -31.75 0.50
C PRO A 138 -3.26 -31.47 -0.55
N TRP A 139 -3.85 -30.28 -0.50
CA TRP A 139 -4.83 -29.79 -1.46
C TRP A 139 -4.21 -29.06 -2.67
N LEU A 140 -2.87 -28.84 -2.69
CA LEU A 140 -2.15 -28.23 -3.80
C LEU A 140 -1.71 -29.26 -4.83
N ALA A 141 -1.93 -28.97 -6.10
CA ALA A 141 -1.29 -29.64 -7.23
C ALA A 141 0.06 -28.96 -7.53
N LEU A 142 1.13 -29.74 -7.64
CA LEU A 142 2.51 -29.24 -7.63
C LEU A 142 3.33 -29.65 -8.87
N GLN A 143 2.69 -30.02 -10.00
CA GLN A 143 3.34 -30.60 -11.16
C GLN A 143 4.41 -29.70 -11.79
N ASP A 144 4.22 -28.39 -11.75
CA ASP A 144 5.12 -27.36 -12.28
C ASP A 144 5.95 -26.66 -11.20
N VAL A 145 5.70 -26.96 -9.91
CA VAL A 145 6.32 -26.29 -8.76
C VAL A 145 7.60 -27.00 -8.36
N VAL A 146 8.69 -26.26 -8.27
CA VAL A 146 9.99 -26.78 -7.80
C VAL A 146 10.37 -26.22 -6.42
N LEU A 147 9.78 -25.11 -6.00
CA LEU A 147 10.07 -24.47 -4.73
C LEU A 147 8.87 -23.64 -4.26
N GLY A 148 8.63 -23.60 -2.94
CA GLY A 148 7.77 -22.63 -2.30
C GLY A 148 8.52 -21.78 -1.30
N SER A 149 8.11 -20.52 -1.11
CA SER A 149 8.58 -19.65 -0.05
C SER A 149 7.41 -19.28 0.83
N LEU A 150 7.45 -19.71 2.10
CA LEU A 150 6.36 -19.56 3.05
C LEU A 150 6.77 -18.65 4.21
N GLY A 151 6.00 -17.56 4.42
CA GLY A 151 6.09 -16.78 5.64
C GLY A 151 5.46 -17.54 6.82
N LEU A 152 6.25 -17.76 7.86
CA LEU A 152 5.85 -18.52 9.04
C LEU A 152 5.21 -17.63 10.11
N SER A 153 5.61 -16.37 10.17
CA SER A 153 5.03 -15.32 11.02
C SER A 153 5.23 -13.94 10.39
N GLY A 154 4.49 -12.94 10.85
CA GLY A 154 4.61 -11.56 10.37
C GLY A 154 4.00 -11.32 8.98
N GLU A 155 3.25 -12.26 8.44
CA GLU A 155 2.62 -12.19 7.13
C GLU A 155 1.18 -12.67 7.17
N GLY A 156 0.32 -12.05 6.37
CA GLY A 156 -1.08 -12.41 6.32
C GLY A 156 -1.96 -11.26 5.82
N TRP A 157 -3.13 -11.06 6.43
CA TRP A 157 -4.10 -10.06 6.00
C TRP A 157 -4.85 -9.44 7.17
N PHE A 158 -5.51 -8.32 6.89
CA PHE A 158 -6.27 -7.55 7.87
C PHE A 158 -7.34 -6.73 7.14
N ASP A 159 -8.18 -6.01 7.87
CA ASP A 159 -9.15 -5.07 7.28
C ASP A 159 -8.52 -3.68 7.10
N GLY A 160 -8.27 -3.31 5.84
CA GLY A 160 -7.65 -2.02 5.48
C GLY A 160 -8.57 -0.82 5.74
N TYR A 161 -9.89 -0.99 5.63
CA TYR A 161 -10.84 0.08 5.94
C TYR A 161 -10.91 0.34 7.45
N LEU A 162 -10.86 -0.71 8.27
CA LEU A 162 -10.78 -0.54 9.72
C LEU A 162 -9.47 0.13 10.14
N LEU A 163 -8.33 -0.22 9.51
CA LEU A 163 -7.06 0.47 9.75
C LEU A 163 -7.14 1.97 9.39
N LEU A 164 -7.65 2.29 8.20
CA LEU A 164 -7.86 3.68 7.78
C LEU A 164 -8.73 4.45 8.78
N THR A 165 -9.85 3.85 9.18
CA THR A 165 -10.79 4.47 10.11
C THR A 165 -10.17 4.70 11.48
N ALA A 166 -9.38 3.73 11.98
CA ALA A 166 -8.69 3.84 13.26
C ALA A 166 -7.62 4.95 13.24
N LEU A 167 -6.79 5.01 12.19
CA LEU A 167 -5.80 6.07 12.00
C LEU A 167 -6.46 7.46 11.95
N ARG A 168 -7.53 7.61 11.16
CA ARG A 168 -8.29 8.85 11.04
C ARG A 168 -8.87 9.29 12.39
N LYS A 169 -9.57 8.38 13.09
CA LYS A 169 -10.14 8.67 14.42
C LYS A 169 -9.06 9.11 15.42
N LYS A 170 -7.94 8.38 15.43
CA LYS A 170 -6.83 8.70 16.32
C LYS A 170 -6.23 10.07 16.00
N ALA A 171 -5.95 10.37 14.73
CA ALA A 171 -5.44 11.66 14.29
C ALA A 171 -6.40 12.81 14.67
N GLN A 172 -7.71 12.63 14.46
CA GLN A 172 -8.72 13.59 14.88
C GLN A 172 -8.73 13.81 16.40
N SER A 173 -8.59 12.74 17.19
CA SER A 173 -8.50 12.84 18.65
C SER A 173 -7.26 13.62 19.14
N GLN A 174 -6.24 13.70 18.29
CA GLN A 174 -4.99 14.46 18.51
C GLN A 174 -5.06 15.90 17.95
N GLY A 175 -6.22 16.32 17.41
CA GLY A 175 -6.44 17.68 16.93
C GLY A 175 -6.28 17.89 15.43
N VAL A 176 -6.09 16.83 14.64
CA VAL A 176 -6.07 16.94 13.17
C VAL A 176 -7.44 17.31 12.64
N ARG A 177 -7.49 18.31 11.77
CA ARG A 177 -8.72 18.75 11.13
C ARG A 177 -8.87 18.10 9.76
N TYR A 178 -9.93 17.32 9.57
CA TYR A 178 -10.32 16.78 8.27
C TYR A 178 -11.37 17.69 7.63
N VAL A 179 -11.09 18.13 6.42
CA VAL A 179 -11.97 18.99 5.60
C VAL A 179 -12.54 18.14 4.49
N ALA A 180 -13.86 17.99 4.48
CA ALA A 180 -14.59 17.31 3.40
C ALA A 180 -14.73 18.28 2.22
N ASP A 181 -13.71 18.31 1.36
CA ASP A 181 -13.63 19.15 0.16
C ASP A 181 -12.61 18.56 -0.81
N GLU A 182 -12.63 18.99 -2.06
CA GLU A 182 -11.67 18.57 -3.07
C GLU A 182 -10.60 19.64 -3.29
N ALA A 183 -9.33 19.23 -3.24
CA ALA A 183 -8.24 20.08 -3.69
C ALA A 183 -8.27 20.16 -5.23
N VAL A 184 -8.19 21.39 -5.77
CA VAL A 184 -8.29 21.65 -7.22
C VAL A 184 -7.12 22.45 -7.78
N GLY A 185 -6.12 22.74 -6.97
CA GLY A 185 -4.92 23.46 -7.40
C GLY A 185 -4.03 23.89 -6.25
N LEU A 186 -2.86 24.39 -6.60
CA LEU A 186 -1.89 24.98 -5.68
C LEU A 186 -1.69 26.45 -6.03
N ASP A 187 -1.51 27.29 -5.00
CA ASP A 187 -1.00 28.66 -5.16
C ASP A 187 0.52 28.59 -4.96
N MET A 188 1.25 28.83 -6.05
CA MET A 188 2.69 28.70 -6.11
C MET A 188 3.38 30.05 -6.13
N GLU A 189 4.55 30.13 -5.49
CA GLU A 189 5.49 31.24 -5.60
C GLU A 189 6.87 30.70 -5.99
N ALA A 190 7.60 31.45 -6.78
CA ALA A 190 8.98 31.09 -7.17
C ALA A 190 9.94 32.16 -6.64
N SER A 191 11.00 31.73 -5.95
CA SER A 191 12.09 32.57 -5.50
C SER A 191 13.42 31.88 -5.76
N ASP A 192 14.36 32.58 -6.41
CA ASP A 192 15.71 32.06 -6.73
C ASP A 192 15.74 30.69 -7.44
N GLY A 193 14.70 30.40 -8.26
CA GLY A 193 14.58 29.17 -9.02
C GLY A 193 13.99 27.99 -8.23
N VAL A 194 13.66 28.19 -6.96
CA VAL A 194 12.96 27.21 -6.13
C VAL A 194 11.47 27.57 -6.03
N GLN A 195 10.60 26.60 -6.22
CA GLN A 195 9.16 26.77 -6.05
C GLN A 195 8.74 26.56 -4.59
N HIS A 196 7.68 27.26 -4.18
CA HIS A 196 7.08 27.14 -2.87
C HIS A 196 5.55 27.11 -2.99
N VAL A 197 4.91 26.18 -2.27
CA VAL A 197 3.45 26.12 -2.17
C VAL A 197 2.97 26.98 -1.02
N ASN A 198 2.27 28.08 -1.33
CA ASN A 198 1.68 28.97 -0.32
C ASN A 198 0.34 28.45 0.22
N ALA A 199 -0.45 27.81 -0.66
CA ALA A 199 -1.78 27.33 -0.30
C ALA A 199 -2.30 26.27 -1.26
N VAL A 200 -3.29 25.51 -0.78
CA VAL A 200 -4.11 24.56 -1.55
C VAL A 200 -5.46 25.20 -1.84
N ARG A 201 -5.88 25.25 -3.11
CA ARG A 201 -7.19 25.73 -3.55
C ARG A 201 -8.22 24.62 -3.43
N LEU A 202 -9.41 24.98 -2.96
CA LEU A 202 -10.52 24.05 -2.72
C LEU A 202 -11.64 24.24 -3.74
N GLN A 203 -12.34 23.17 -4.07
CA GLN A 203 -13.49 23.17 -4.97
C GLN A 203 -14.61 24.11 -4.49
N SER A 204 -14.81 24.22 -3.19
CA SER A 204 -15.77 25.18 -2.60
C SER A 204 -15.43 26.65 -2.83
N GLY A 205 -14.29 26.97 -3.44
CA GLY A 205 -13.75 28.32 -3.62
C GLY A 205 -12.89 28.81 -2.46
N GLY A 206 -12.72 28.01 -1.42
CA GLY A 206 -11.82 28.30 -0.30
C GLY A 206 -10.34 28.10 -0.65
N VAL A 207 -9.47 28.66 0.21
CA VAL A 207 -8.02 28.53 0.12
C VAL A 207 -7.47 28.12 1.48
N GLN A 208 -6.72 27.02 1.53
CA GLN A 208 -6.05 26.56 2.74
C GLN A 208 -4.56 26.87 2.66
N ARG A 209 -4.10 27.90 3.37
CA ARG A 209 -2.66 28.21 3.48
C ARG A 209 -1.91 27.08 4.16
N CYS A 210 -0.65 26.85 3.74
CA CYS A 210 0.18 25.80 4.29
C CYS A 210 1.63 26.25 4.47
N ARG A 211 2.35 25.61 5.41
CA ARG A 211 3.82 25.64 5.49
C ARG A 211 4.45 24.50 4.73
N TYR A 212 3.76 23.37 4.64
CA TYR A 212 4.06 22.23 3.79
C TYR A 212 2.77 21.70 3.17
N ALA A 213 2.84 21.30 1.91
CA ALA A 213 1.81 20.53 1.24
C ALA A 213 2.30 19.09 1.06
N VAL A 214 1.49 18.11 1.44
CA VAL A 214 1.77 16.69 1.26
C VAL A 214 0.82 16.14 0.22
N ASN A 215 1.35 15.65 -0.89
CA ASN A 215 0.59 14.90 -1.88
C ASN A 215 0.45 13.44 -1.42
N ALA A 216 -0.72 13.07 -0.92
CA ALA A 216 -1.15 11.71 -0.59
C ALA A 216 -2.40 11.33 -1.41
N GLY A 217 -2.48 11.84 -2.64
CA GLY A 217 -3.65 11.75 -3.52
C GLY A 217 -3.90 10.38 -4.14
N GLY A 218 -3.11 9.35 -3.79
CA GLY A 218 -3.25 8.01 -4.31
C GLY A 218 -3.18 7.98 -5.85
N PRO A 219 -4.12 7.32 -6.55
CA PRO A 219 -4.12 7.25 -8.01
C PRO A 219 -4.13 8.60 -8.71
N TRP A 220 -4.60 9.65 -8.05
CA TRP A 220 -4.67 11.03 -8.63
C TRP A 220 -3.45 11.89 -8.30
N ALA A 221 -2.39 11.29 -7.74
CA ALA A 221 -1.20 12.01 -7.32
C ALA A 221 -0.50 12.75 -8.45
N ALA A 222 -0.49 12.20 -9.68
CA ALA A 222 0.10 12.86 -10.85
C ALA A 222 -0.62 14.16 -11.22
N ALA A 223 -1.95 14.20 -11.13
CA ALA A 223 -2.71 15.43 -11.36
C ALA A 223 -2.36 16.52 -10.33
N ILE A 224 -2.20 16.14 -9.06
CA ILE A 224 -1.79 17.05 -7.98
C ILE A 224 -0.36 17.56 -8.22
N ALA A 225 0.57 16.69 -8.59
CA ALA A 225 1.96 17.08 -8.94
C ALA A 225 2.01 18.03 -10.14
N GLY A 226 1.14 17.79 -11.13
CA GLY A 226 1.01 18.64 -12.33
C GLY A 226 0.62 20.08 -12.02
N TRP A 227 -0.06 20.37 -10.91
CA TRP A 227 -0.35 21.75 -10.48
C TRP A 227 0.91 22.52 -10.09
N ALA A 228 1.98 21.83 -9.75
CA ALA A 228 3.31 22.40 -9.50
C ALA A 228 4.24 22.25 -10.71
N GLY A 229 3.76 21.81 -11.89
CA GLY A 229 4.56 21.56 -13.06
C GLY A 229 5.48 20.34 -12.97
N ILE A 230 5.18 19.42 -12.05
CA ILE A 230 5.98 18.21 -11.80
C ILE A 230 5.33 17.03 -12.51
N ASP A 231 6.11 16.34 -13.36
CA ASP A 231 5.71 15.08 -13.97
C ASP A 231 5.96 13.92 -12.98
N LEU A 232 4.88 13.27 -12.55
CA LEU A 232 4.93 12.17 -11.59
C LEU A 232 4.42 10.90 -12.27
N PRO A 233 5.22 9.83 -12.41
CA PRO A 233 4.84 8.62 -13.13
C PRO A 233 3.90 7.72 -12.30
N VAL A 234 2.77 8.27 -11.87
CA VAL A 234 1.76 7.56 -11.08
C VAL A 234 0.43 7.58 -11.80
N VAL A 235 -0.13 6.40 -12.01
CA VAL A 235 -1.43 6.21 -12.69
C VAL A 235 -2.34 5.29 -11.88
N GLY A 236 -3.63 5.36 -12.13
CA GLY A 236 -4.62 4.45 -11.54
C GLY A 236 -4.78 3.20 -12.41
N LYS A 237 -4.37 2.03 -11.92
CA LYS A 237 -4.58 0.74 -12.57
C LYS A 237 -5.70 -0.02 -11.89
N ARG A 238 -6.76 -0.39 -12.64
CA ARG A 238 -7.88 -1.15 -12.10
C ARG A 238 -7.42 -2.56 -11.70
N ARG A 239 -7.82 -2.99 -10.52
CA ARG A 239 -7.65 -4.38 -10.04
C ARG A 239 -9.00 -4.90 -9.57
N THR A 240 -9.41 -6.04 -10.11
CA THR A 240 -10.64 -6.73 -9.71
C THR A 240 -10.34 -7.75 -8.62
N VAL A 241 -11.15 -7.76 -7.59
CA VAL A 241 -11.15 -8.77 -6.52
C VAL A 241 -12.44 -9.57 -6.63
N PHE A 242 -12.32 -10.87 -6.72
CA PHE A 242 -13.44 -11.81 -6.81
C PHE A 242 -13.70 -12.46 -5.45
N ASN A 243 -14.95 -12.46 -5.02
CA ASN A 243 -15.42 -13.16 -3.82
C ASN A 243 -15.96 -14.53 -4.21
N LEU A 244 -15.43 -15.58 -3.56
CA LEU A 244 -15.59 -16.95 -3.97
C LEU A 244 -16.09 -17.84 -2.83
N THR A 245 -16.84 -18.88 -3.18
CA THR A 245 -17.16 -19.97 -2.26
C THR A 245 -16.81 -21.32 -2.88
N SER A 246 -16.39 -22.26 -2.07
CA SER A 246 -16.13 -23.65 -2.47
C SER A 246 -16.51 -24.61 -1.35
N PRO A 247 -17.01 -25.81 -1.66
CA PRO A 247 -17.17 -26.86 -0.68
C PRO A 247 -15.82 -27.48 -0.23
N ALA A 248 -14.73 -27.21 -0.95
CA ALA A 248 -13.41 -27.74 -0.62
C ALA A 248 -12.86 -27.10 0.65
N ALA A 249 -12.40 -27.93 1.56
CA ALA A 249 -11.67 -27.49 2.74
C ALA A 249 -10.18 -27.34 2.40
N LEU A 250 -9.61 -26.16 2.67
CA LEU A 250 -8.19 -25.87 2.49
C LEU A 250 -7.54 -25.59 3.86
N PRO A 251 -7.27 -26.63 4.67
CA PRO A 251 -6.74 -26.42 6.01
C PRO A 251 -5.38 -25.72 5.95
N GLY A 252 -5.20 -24.67 6.78
CA GLY A 252 -3.97 -23.91 6.86
C GLY A 252 -3.64 -23.08 5.61
N CYS A 253 -4.64 -22.77 4.77
CA CYS A 253 -4.43 -22.00 3.54
C CYS A 253 -3.85 -20.63 3.86
N PRO A 254 -2.62 -20.31 3.38
CA PRO A 254 -2.04 -18.97 3.47
C PRO A 254 -2.62 -18.07 2.37
N LEU A 255 -2.15 -16.83 2.28
CA LEU A 255 -2.26 -16.08 1.04
C LEU A 255 -1.32 -16.72 0.02
N LEU A 256 -1.89 -17.37 -0.97
CA LEU A 256 -1.18 -18.06 -2.04
C LEU A 256 -0.93 -17.13 -3.21
N ILE A 257 0.29 -17.11 -3.69
CA ILE A 257 0.69 -16.53 -4.98
C ILE A 257 1.05 -17.70 -5.89
N ASP A 258 0.21 -17.93 -6.86
CA ASP A 258 0.41 -18.99 -7.83
C ASP A 258 1.49 -18.63 -8.88
N THR A 259 2.05 -19.61 -9.54
CA THR A 259 3.03 -19.43 -10.63
C THR A 259 2.45 -18.66 -11.84
N SER A 260 1.15 -18.59 -11.96
CA SER A 260 0.41 -17.78 -12.95
C SER A 260 0.26 -16.31 -12.60
N GLY A 261 0.65 -15.89 -11.38
CA GLY A 261 0.41 -14.55 -10.85
C GLY A 261 -0.96 -14.34 -10.22
N ILE A 262 -1.84 -15.35 -10.25
CA ILE A 262 -3.11 -15.29 -9.51
C ILE A 262 -2.81 -15.42 -8.01
N TRP A 263 -3.41 -14.54 -7.23
CA TRP A 263 -3.38 -14.65 -5.77
C TRP A 263 -4.73 -15.10 -5.22
N LEU A 264 -4.69 -15.84 -4.12
CA LEU A 264 -5.86 -16.36 -3.41
C LEU A 264 -5.62 -16.28 -1.91
N ARG A 265 -6.64 -15.91 -1.13
CA ARG A 265 -6.63 -16.06 0.33
C ARG A 265 -8.00 -16.41 0.90
N PRO A 266 -8.05 -17.01 2.07
CA PRO A 266 -9.30 -17.16 2.81
C PRO A 266 -9.94 -15.80 3.15
N GLU A 267 -11.29 -15.75 3.09
CA GLU A 267 -12.08 -14.62 3.52
C GLU A 267 -13.40 -15.10 4.13
N GLY A 268 -13.56 -14.93 5.44
CA GLY A 268 -14.72 -15.43 6.17
C GLY A 268 -14.90 -16.94 6.00
N LYS A 269 -16.00 -17.36 5.34
CA LYS A 269 -16.27 -18.79 5.03
C LYS A 269 -15.89 -19.17 3.58
N GLY A 270 -15.33 -18.25 2.85
CA GLY A 270 -14.97 -18.43 1.44
C GLY A 270 -13.55 -17.97 1.18
N PHE A 271 -13.36 -17.42 0.01
CA PHE A 271 -12.05 -16.95 -0.46
C PHE A 271 -12.21 -15.64 -1.24
N ILE A 272 -11.14 -14.88 -1.34
CA ILE A 272 -11.00 -13.85 -2.35
C ILE A 272 -9.76 -14.11 -3.20
N CYS A 273 -9.83 -13.70 -4.46
CA CYS A 273 -8.71 -13.81 -5.39
C CYS A 273 -8.66 -12.63 -6.35
N GLY A 274 -7.55 -12.51 -7.04
CA GLY A 274 -7.36 -11.57 -8.13
C GLY A 274 -6.07 -11.85 -8.88
N PHE A 275 -5.80 -11.01 -9.87
CA PHE A 275 -4.60 -11.07 -10.68
C PHE A 275 -4.29 -9.68 -11.25
N ALA A 276 -3.09 -9.50 -11.79
CA ALA A 276 -2.74 -8.33 -12.58
C ALA A 276 -2.90 -8.68 -14.07
N PRO A 277 -3.69 -7.91 -14.86
CA PRO A 277 -3.76 -8.10 -16.30
C PRO A 277 -2.40 -7.88 -16.96
N ASP A 278 -2.21 -8.46 -18.16
CA ASP A 278 -1.06 -8.15 -18.99
C ASP A 278 -1.02 -6.67 -19.36
N ALA A 279 0.18 -6.14 -19.60
CA ALA A 279 0.39 -4.71 -19.84
C ALA A 279 -0.49 -4.13 -20.98
N ASP A 280 -0.73 -4.92 -22.04
CA ASP A 280 -1.57 -4.52 -23.17
C ASP A 280 -3.07 -4.39 -22.82
N ASN A 281 -3.51 -5.03 -21.74
CA ASN A 281 -4.89 -5.06 -21.25
C ASN A 281 -5.09 -4.23 -19.97
N ASP A 282 -4.06 -3.51 -19.51
CA ASP A 282 -4.05 -2.76 -18.25
C ASP A 282 -4.14 -1.25 -18.48
N ALA A 283 -5.27 -0.78 -18.99
CA ALA A 283 -5.51 0.63 -19.31
C ALA A 283 -5.50 1.51 -18.05
N ASP A 284 -4.94 2.73 -18.19
CA ASP A 284 -4.92 3.73 -17.13
C ASP A 284 -6.34 4.23 -16.85
N PHE A 285 -6.70 4.33 -15.57
CA PHE A 285 -7.98 4.83 -15.09
C PHE A 285 -9.20 4.17 -15.74
N ALA A 286 -9.09 2.86 -16.11
CA ALA A 286 -10.26 2.10 -16.56
C ALA A 286 -11.42 2.22 -15.54
N PRO A 287 -12.68 2.21 -15.98
CA PRO A 287 -13.83 2.28 -15.06
C PRO A 287 -13.73 1.23 -13.94
N LEU A 288 -14.15 1.59 -12.72
CA LEU A 288 -14.15 0.68 -11.56
C LEU A 288 -15.30 -0.34 -11.62
N GLU A 289 -15.44 -0.97 -12.77
CA GLU A 289 -16.35 -2.09 -12.99
C GLU A 289 -15.55 -3.39 -12.96
N PRO A 290 -15.99 -4.42 -12.23
CA PRO A 290 -15.30 -5.71 -12.19
C PRO A 290 -15.25 -6.35 -13.57
N GLU A 291 -14.12 -6.97 -13.89
CA GLU A 291 -13.89 -7.69 -15.14
C GLU A 291 -14.33 -9.16 -15.01
N TYR A 292 -15.64 -9.40 -15.06
CA TYR A 292 -16.22 -10.72 -14.80
C TYR A 292 -15.73 -11.81 -15.74
N ALA A 293 -15.47 -11.51 -17.01
CA ALA A 293 -14.98 -12.47 -17.99
C ALA A 293 -13.64 -13.10 -17.57
N ALA A 294 -12.76 -12.32 -16.94
CA ALA A 294 -11.47 -12.82 -16.47
C ALA A 294 -11.60 -13.97 -15.46
N PHE A 295 -12.70 -14.04 -14.73
CA PHE A 295 -12.94 -15.16 -13.81
C PHE A 295 -13.16 -16.48 -14.55
N GLU A 296 -14.01 -16.49 -15.56
CA GLU A 296 -14.35 -17.71 -16.31
C GLU A 296 -13.23 -18.11 -17.28
N ASP A 297 -12.64 -17.12 -17.95
CA ASP A 297 -11.66 -17.35 -18.99
C ASP A 297 -10.26 -17.70 -18.47
N HIS A 298 -9.89 -17.21 -17.27
CA HIS A 298 -8.52 -17.32 -16.77
C HIS A 298 -8.46 -17.81 -15.31
N ILE A 299 -9.16 -17.17 -14.36
CA ILE A 299 -8.95 -17.41 -12.94
C ILE A 299 -9.45 -18.79 -12.51
N TRP A 300 -10.69 -19.13 -12.82
CA TRP A 300 -11.27 -20.40 -12.41
C TRP A 300 -10.53 -21.61 -12.99
N PRO A 301 -10.24 -21.71 -14.29
CA PRO A 301 -9.49 -22.83 -14.84
C PRO A 301 -8.12 -23.01 -14.16
N THR A 302 -7.38 -21.91 -14.00
CA THR A 302 -6.05 -21.93 -13.38
C THR A 302 -6.10 -22.36 -11.91
N LEU A 303 -7.06 -21.82 -11.15
CA LEU A 303 -7.23 -22.20 -9.74
C LEU A 303 -7.71 -23.65 -9.59
N ALA A 304 -8.53 -24.18 -10.51
CA ALA A 304 -8.98 -25.58 -10.48
C ALA A 304 -7.82 -26.56 -10.81
N GLU A 305 -6.88 -26.17 -11.68
CA GLU A 305 -5.66 -26.93 -11.91
C GLU A 305 -4.75 -26.94 -10.68
N ARG A 306 -4.57 -25.78 -10.02
CA ARG A 306 -3.73 -25.64 -8.82
C ARG A 306 -4.35 -26.29 -7.59
N ILE A 307 -5.66 -26.25 -7.45
CA ILE A 307 -6.44 -26.73 -6.31
C ILE A 307 -7.59 -27.59 -6.85
N PRO A 308 -7.41 -28.90 -7.05
CA PRO A 308 -8.42 -29.75 -7.69
C PRO A 308 -9.81 -29.67 -7.05
N GLY A 309 -9.89 -29.40 -5.73
CA GLY A 309 -11.16 -29.16 -5.05
C GLY A 309 -11.93 -27.93 -5.52
N PHE A 310 -11.32 -27.06 -6.33
CA PHE A 310 -11.93 -25.83 -6.87
C PHE A 310 -12.66 -26.04 -8.20
N GLU A 311 -12.78 -27.26 -8.71
CA GLU A 311 -13.73 -27.56 -9.80
C GLU A 311 -15.16 -27.09 -9.48
N ALA A 312 -15.55 -27.13 -8.20
CA ALA A 312 -16.84 -26.66 -7.70
C ALA A 312 -16.83 -25.21 -7.17
N LEU A 313 -15.81 -24.41 -7.52
CA LEU A 313 -15.70 -23.01 -7.12
C LEU A 313 -16.85 -22.18 -7.70
N ARG A 314 -17.38 -21.26 -6.91
CA ARG A 314 -18.46 -20.34 -7.34
C ARG A 314 -18.13 -18.91 -6.98
N MET A 315 -18.21 -18.03 -7.95
CA MET A 315 -18.14 -16.59 -7.74
C MET A 315 -19.45 -16.12 -7.09
N GLN A 316 -19.34 -15.36 -6.00
CA GLN A 316 -20.45 -14.73 -5.28
C GLN A 316 -20.61 -13.26 -5.66
N GLY A 317 -19.55 -12.64 -6.14
CA GLY A 317 -19.50 -11.25 -6.53
C GLY A 317 -18.07 -10.79 -6.76
N ALA A 318 -17.93 -9.54 -7.14
CA ALA A 318 -16.62 -8.93 -7.34
C ALA A 318 -16.72 -7.42 -7.07
N TRP A 319 -15.57 -6.81 -6.81
CA TRP A 319 -15.42 -5.35 -6.78
C TRP A 319 -14.10 -4.96 -7.45
N ALA A 320 -13.96 -3.70 -7.80
CA ALA A 320 -12.74 -3.18 -8.39
C ALA A 320 -12.25 -1.95 -7.63
N GLY A 321 -10.94 -1.82 -7.53
CA GLY A 321 -10.25 -0.68 -6.95
C GLY A 321 -9.06 -0.25 -7.81
N TYR A 322 -8.55 0.97 -7.60
CA TYR A 322 -7.33 1.38 -8.26
C TYR A 322 -6.10 1.04 -7.41
N TYR A 323 -5.09 0.44 -8.06
CA TYR A 323 -3.71 0.58 -7.62
C TYR A 323 -3.19 1.95 -8.07
N GLU A 324 -2.49 2.64 -7.20
CA GLU A 324 -1.68 3.81 -7.55
C GLU A 324 -0.32 3.32 -8.08
N MET A 325 -0.28 2.98 -9.36
CA MET A 325 0.88 2.36 -9.98
C MET A 325 1.94 3.41 -10.29
N ASN A 326 3.15 3.27 -9.71
CA ASN A 326 4.34 3.94 -10.18
C ASN A 326 4.87 3.18 -11.40
N THR A 327 4.75 3.77 -12.57
CA THR A 327 5.11 3.12 -13.85
C THR A 327 6.62 3.07 -14.10
N PHE A 328 7.43 3.76 -13.28
CA PHE A 328 8.89 3.76 -13.41
C PHE A 328 9.52 2.48 -12.83
N ASP A 329 9.15 2.10 -11.62
CA ASP A 329 9.79 0.97 -10.92
C ASP A 329 8.88 0.23 -9.93
N HIS A 330 7.59 0.53 -9.92
CA HIS A 330 6.57 -0.07 -9.04
C HIS A 330 6.86 0.10 -7.54
N ASN A 331 7.69 1.06 -7.15
CA ASN A 331 7.98 1.40 -5.76
C ASN A 331 7.50 2.80 -5.39
N ALA A 332 7.20 2.99 -4.12
CA ALA A 332 6.69 4.25 -3.58
C ALA A 332 7.64 5.42 -3.89
N ILE A 333 7.07 6.60 -4.07
CA ILE A 333 7.77 7.88 -4.19
C ILE A 333 7.51 8.66 -2.90
N VAL A 334 8.56 8.84 -2.08
CA VAL A 334 8.45 9.44 -0.75
C VAL A 334 9.52 10.52 -0.57
N GLY A 335 9.12 11.68 -0.07
CA GLY A 335 10.03 12.77 0.28
C GLY A 335 9.74 14.09 -0.40
N LEU A 336 10.60 15.08 -0.18
CA LEU A 336 10.52 16.40 -0.80
C LEU A 336 10.92 16.35 -2.28
N HIS A 337 10.35 17.25 -3.07
CA HIS A 337 10.79 17.45 -4.45
C HIS A 337 11.95 18.45 -4.49
N PRO A 338 13.06 18.18 -5.21
CA PRO A 338 14.22 19.07 -5.21
C PRO A 338 13.95 20.48 -5.78
N ALA A 339 12.94 20.63 -6.65
CA ALA A 339 12.55 21.93 -7.22
C ALA A 339 11.42 22.63 -6.43
N CYS A 340 10.92 22.04 -5.35
CA CYS A 340 9.87 22.64 -4.52
C CYS A 340 10.17 22.33 -3.04
N ASP A 341 10.52 23.34 -2.28
CA ASP A 341 11.09 23.20 -0.94
C ASP A 341 10.09 22.73 0.15
N ASN A 342 8.81 22.77 -0.15
CA ASN A 342 7.76 22.42 0.81
C ASN A 342 6.64 21.51 0.25
N LEU A 343 6.85 20.90 -0.95
CA LEU A 343 5.95 19.89 -1.49
C LEU A 343 6.52 18.48 -1.26
N VAL A 344 5.82 17.69 -0.49
CA VAL A 344 6.20 16.30 -0.14
C VAL A 344 5.33 15.31 -0.88
N PHE A 345 5.94 14.26 -1.41
CA PHE A 345 5.26 13.13 -2.03
C PHE A 345 5.20 11.94 -1.09
N ALA A 346 4.07 11.24 -1.11
CA ALA A 346 3.86 9.92 -0.51
C ALA A 346 2.88 9.16 -1.40
N ASN A 347 3.36 8.66 -2.53
CA ASN A 347 2.57 8.18 -3.66
C ASN A 347 3.17 6.96 -4.35
N GLY A 348 2.41 6.34 -5.26
CA GLY A 348 2.91 5.33 -6.17
C GLY A 348 3.27 4.01 -5.50
N PHE A 349 2.56 3.61 -4.48
CA PHE A 349 2.85 2.40 -3.70
C PHE A 349 2.60 1.08 -4.43
N SER A 350 2.00 1.12 -5.62
CA SER A 350 1.83 -0.03 -6.53
C SER A 350 1.25 -1.27 -5.84
N GLY A 351 0.20 -1.07 -5.02
CA GLY A 351 -0.48 -2.11 -4.28
C GLY A 351 0.02 -2.35 -2.85
N HIS A 352 1.11 -1.71 -2.40
CA HIS A 352 1.72 -1.98 -1.09
C HIS A 352 1.38 -0.92 -0.01
N GLY A 353 0.59 0.12 -0.35
CA GLY A 353 0.37 1.29 0.52
C GLY A 353 -0.18 0.96 1.91
N LEU A 354 -1.11 -0.01 2.03
CA LEU A 354 -1.69 -0.38 3.32
C LEU A 354 -0.66 -0.91 4.31
N GLN A 355 0.20 -1.83 3.89
CA GLN A 355 1.23 -2.38 4.76
C GLN A 355 2.39 -1.40 5.01
N GLN A 356 2.63 -0.47 4.08
CA GLN A 356 3.73 0.50 4.16
C GLN A 356 3.35 1.78 4.91
N CYS A 357 2.05 2.08 5.05
CA CYS A 357 1.58 3.34 5.62
C CYS A 357 2.13 3.67 7.02
N PRO A 358 2.37 2.71 7.94
CA PRO A 358 2.92 3.05 9.25
C PRO A 358 4.35 3.59 9.17
N ALA A 359 5.23 2.91 8.44
CA ALA A 359 6.63 3.31 8.29
C ALA A 359 6.77 4.62 7.50
N VAL A 360 6.04 4.74 6.39
CA VAL A 360 6.04 5.94 5.56
C VAL A 360 5.43 7.13 6.32
N GLY A 361 4.31 6.93 7.01
CA GLY A 361 3.70 7.97 7.84
C GLY A 361 4.65 8.51 8.89
N ARG A 362 5.38 7.60 9.58
CA ARG A 362 6.41 7.96 10.55
C ARG A 362 7.58 8.71 9.90
N GLY A 363 8.13 8.19 8.81
CA GLY A 363 9.28 8.81 8.14
C GLY A 363 8.95 10.19 7.55
N VAL A 364 7.78 10.37 6.94
CA VAL A 364 7.34 11.68 6.45
C VAL A 364 7.14 12.67 7.62
N ALA A 365 6.59 12.23 8.74
CA ALA A 365 6.48 13.07 9.92
C ALA A 365 7.85 13.49 10.45
N GLU A 366 8.81 12.57 10.56
CA GLU A 366 10.20 12.86 10.94
C GLU A 366 10.83 13.89 9.99
N LEU A 367 10.73 13.68 8.68
CA LEU A 367 11.24 14.59 7.66
C LEU A 367 10.68 16.01 7.81
N LEU A 368 9.37 16.15 8.01
CA LEU A 368 8.70 17.44 8.12
C LEU A 368 8.97 18.16 9.46
N LEU A 369 9.22 17.43 10.52
CA LEU A 369 9.45 17.99 11.84
C LEU A 369 10.91 18.28 12.15
N THR A 370 11.84 17.47 11.60
CA THR A 370 13.27 17.53 11.94
C THR A 370 14.18 17.81 10.74
N GLY A 371 13.65 17.73 9.51
CA GLY A 371 14.41 17.92 8.27
C GLY A 371 15.13 16.66 7.77
N SER A 372 14.97 15.50 8.45
CA SER A 372 15.61 14.24 8.04
C SER A 372 14.88 13.02 8.61
N TYR A 373 15.07 11.86 7.98
CA TYR A 373 14.61 10.59 8.53
C TYR A 373 15.41 10.22 9.78
N GLN A 374 14.76 9.77 10.84
CA GLN A 374 15.38 9.47 12.13
C GLN A 374 15.40 7.97 12.43
N SER A 375 14.35 7.25 12.08
CA SER A 375 14.15 5.85 12.46
C SER A 375 14.41 4.87 11.32
N LEU A 376 13.97 5.17 10.13
CA LEU A 376 14.20 4.41 8.91
C LEU A 376 14.47 5.38 7.78
N ASP A 377 15.61 5.25 7.13
CA ASP A 377 15.96 6.08 5.99
C ASP A 377 15.14 5.69 4.77
N LEU A 378 14.18 6.56 4.39
CA LEU A 378 13.35 6.41 3.20
C LEU A 378 13.95 7.08 1.96
N SER A 379 15.18 7.59 2.00
CA SER A 379 15.82 8.24 0.87
C SER A 379 15.94 7.36 -0.39
N PRO A 380 16.04 6.02 -0.31
CA PRO A 380 15.97 5.18 -1.51
C PRO A 380 14.66 5.32 -2.29
N LEU A 381 13.57 5.78 -1.64
CA LEU A 381 12.27 6.04 -2.26
C LEU A 381 12.11 7.48 -2.79
N SER A 382 13.16 8.31 -2.73
CA SER A 382 13.12 9.69 -3.22
C SER A 382 12.80 9.75 -4.73
N ILE A 383 12.05 10.78 -5.12
CA ILE A 383 11.74 11.08 -6.54
C ILE A 383 12.99 11.30 -7.39
N GLU A 384 14.11 11.69 -6.77
CA GLU A 384 15.37 11.92 -7.49
C GLU A 384 15.88 10.68 -8.23
N ARG A 385 15.52 9.46 -7.79
CA ARG A 385 15.90 8.23 -8.49
C ARG A 385 15.32 8.18 -9.92
N ILE A 386 14.15 8.79 -10.13
CA ILE A 386 13.51 8.90 -11.44
C ILE A 386 14.34 9.79 -12.36
N ALA A 387 14.72 10.98 -11.89
CA ALA A 387 15.56 11.90 -12.64
C ALA A 387 16.95 11.32 -12.98
N ARG A 388 17.48 10.46 -12.09
CA ARG A 388 18.76 9.75 -12.29
C ARG A 388 18.63 8.49 -13.13
N ASN A 389 17.42 8.10 -13.54
CA ASN A 389 17.11 6.82 -14.20
C ASN A 389 17.69 5.60 -13.44
N ALA A 390 17.52 5.59 -12.11
CA ALA A 390 18.01 4.56 -11.20
C ALA A 390 16.81 3.82 -10.55
N PRO A 391 16.14 2.91 -11.28
CA PRO A 391 14.96 2.21 -10.77
C PRO A 391 15.31 1.28 -9.59
N LEU A 392 14.44 1.26 -8.61
CA LEU A 392 14.45 0.32 -7.49
C LEU A 392 13.51 -0.83 -7.85
N LEU A 393 14.04 -1.91 -8.43
CA LEU A 393 13.22 -2.99 -8.96
C LEU A 393 12.94 -4.07 -7.90
N GLU A 394 11.66 -4.39 -7.72
CA GLU A 394 11.23 -5.61 -7.02
C GLU A 394 11.21 -6.79 -7.99
N LYS A 395 11.88 -7.91 -7.61
CA LYS A 395 11.95 -9.12 -8.43
C LYS A 395 10.71 -10.01 -8.32
N ASN A 396 9.91 -9.83 -7.27
CA ASN A 396 8.64 -10.53 -7.07
C ASN A 396 7.51 -9.50 -7.08
N VAL A 397 7.16 -9.00 -8.25
CA VAL A 397 5.98 -8.17 -8.43
C VAL A 397 4.83 -9.09 -8.83
N ILE A 398 3.71 -8.96 -8.12
CA ILE A 398 2.47 -9.69 -8.38
C ILE A 398 1.59 -8.82 -9.27
#